data_864a6f7c1c5e3bca40219f1c25dc38eb
#
_entry.id   864a6f7c1c5e3bca40219f1c25dc38eb
#
_cell.length_a   1.000
_cell.length_b   1.000
_cell.length_c   1.000
_cell.angle_alpha   90.00
_cell.angle_beta   90.00
_cell.angle_gamma   90.00
#
_symmetry.space_group_name_H-M   'P 1'
#
loop_
_entity.id
_entity.type
_entity.pdbx_description
1 polymer ?
#
loop_
_entity_poly.entity_id
_entity_poly.type
_entity_poly.pdbx_seq_one_letter_code
_entity_poly.pdbx_strand_id
1 'polypeptide(L)'
;MDYQSWLKQAAIQLSASDSPKRDAEILLGFVTRHSRTYMLAFGETRLASEQFIQLEALLARRVKGEPIAYITGEREFWSLPLNVSPATLIPRPDTECLVEKALERLSLTPCRILDLGTGTGAIALAIASERPDCRVIGVDINPDAVMLAQGNAEKLKIQNVDFGVSDWFSSLNNQQFGMIVSNPPYIDETDPHLSQGDVRFEPDSALIAARQGIADLNAIIDLSRHFLLPGGWLLLEHGWKQGNVVRSLFSESGYRQVATFQDYGGNERITLGQWKSDESHS
;
A
#
# COMPACT_ATOMS: atom_id res chain seq x y z
N MET A 1 25.80 -10.71 25.52
CA MET A 1 25.88 -10.77 24.04
C MET A 1 26.01 -9.34 23.52
N ASP A 2 26.85 -9.09 22.52
CA ASP A 2 26.93 -7.81 21.83
C ASP A 2 26.08 -7.80 20.54
N TYR A 3 25.91 -6.61 19.94
CA TYR A 3 25.07 -6.42 18.75
C TYR A 3 25.53 -7.28 17.57
N GLN A 4 26.84 -7.31 17.30
CA GLN A 4 27.37 -8.06 16.17
C GLN A 4 27.15 -9.57 16.31
N SER A 5 27.35 -10.10 17.51
CA SER A 5 27.14 -11.53 17.81
C SER A 5 25.66 -11.89 17.69
N TRP A 6 24.76 -11.03 18.22
CA TRP A 6 23.32 -11.26 18.10
C TRP A 6 22.86 -11.22 16.65
N LEU A 7 23.28 -10.21 15.86
CA LEU A 7 22.93 -10.10 14.42
C LEU A 7 23.34 -11.34 13.63
N LYS A 8 24.54 -11.89 13.89
CA LYS A 8 25.00 -13.11 13.22
C LYS A 8 24.11 -14.32 13.56
N GLN A 9 23.79 -14.51 14.84
CA GLN A 9 22.95 -15.61 15.29
C GLN A 9 21.51 -15.48 14.77
N ALA A 10 20.93 -14.30 14.86
CA ALA A 10 19.59 -14.03 14.35
C ALA A 10 19.47 -14.29 12.83
N ALA A 11 20.46 -13.82 12.05
CA ALA A 11 20.46 -14.06 10.60
C ALA A 11 20.52 -15.55 10.23
N ILE A 12 21.20 -16.36 11.03
CA ILE A 12 21.22 -17.83 10.83
C ILE A 12 19.83 -18.43 11.12
N GLN A 13 19.19 -18.02 12.21
CA GLN A 13 17.85 -18.51 12.57
C GLN A 13 16.78 -18.06 11.57
N LEU A 14 16.97 -16.92 10.91
CA LEU A 14 16.08 -16.35 9.89
C LEU A 14 16.39 -16.85 8.47
N SER A 15 17.15 -17.93 8.29
CA SER A 15 17.58 -18.42 6.97
C SER A 15 16.43 -18.71 5.99
N ALA A 16 15.21 -18.90 6.46
CA ALA A 16 14.01 -19.06 5.63
C ALA A 16 13.39 -17.71 5.17
N SER A 17 13.85 -16.57 5.68
CA SER A 17 13.43 -15.24 5.22
C SER A 17 14.14 -14.88 3.92
N ASP A 18 13.49 -14.06 3.08
CA ASP A 18 14.08 -13.49 1.87
C ASP A 18 15.21 -12.48 2.18
N SER A 19 15.22 -11.93 3.40
CA SER A 19 16.19 -10.92 3.83
C SER A 19 16.67 -11.11 5.28
N PRO A 20 17.32 -12.24 5.64
CA PRO A 20 17.63 -12.61 7.02
C PRO A 20 18.41 -11.54 7.79
N LYS A 21 19.45 -10.98 7.15
CA LYS A 21 20.30 -9.94 7.75
C LYS A 21 19.53 -8.65 7.98
N ARG A 22 18.69 -8.27 7.02
CA ARG A 22 17.90 -7.03 7.11
C ARG A 22 16.85 -7.14 8.19
N ASP A 23 16.17 -8.27 8.29
CA ASP A 23 15.19 -8.52 9.34
C ASP A 23 15.84 -8.47 10.73
N ALA A 24 17.01 -9.09 10.92
CA ALA A 24 17.75 -9.01 12.16
C ALA A 24 18.15 -7.55 12.52
N GLU A 25 18.64 -6.78 11.55
CA GLU A 25 18.97 -5.36 11.73
C GLU A 25 17.74 -4.53 12.15
N ILE A 26 16.59 -4.77 11.54
CA ILE A 26 15.33 -4.08 11.88
C ILE A 26 14.91 -4.40 13.31
N LEU A 27 14.92 -5.69 13.72
CA LEU A 27 14.58 -6.08 15.09
C LEU A 27 15.51 -5.46 16.12
N LEU A 28 16.81 -5.49 15.86
CA LEU A 28 17.80 -4.89 16.76
C LEU A 28 17.59 -3.37 16.89
N GLY A 29 17.41 -2.67 15.79
CA GLY A 29 17.15 -1.24 15.78
C GLY A 29 15.83 -0.88 16.48
N PHE A 30 14.79 -1.70 16.29
CA PHE A 30 13.50 -1.51 16.95
C PHE A 30 13.61 -1.58 18.48
N VAL A 31 14.34 -2.57 19.01
CA VAL A 31 14.48 -2.77 20.46
C VAL A 31 15.46 -1.77 21.06
N THR A 32 16.59 -1.50 20.40
CA THR A 32 17.64 -0.64 20.93
C THR A 32 17.41 0.85 20.65
N ARG A 33 16.50 1.19 19.74
CA ARG A 33 16.24 2.55 19.24
C ARG A 33 17.47 3.20 18.59
N HIS A 34 18.41 2.39 18.09
CA HIS A 34 19.58 2.85 17.37
C HIS A 34 19.41 2.70 15.86
N SER A 35 20.00 3.63 15.12
CA SER A 35 20.04 3.55 13.65
C SER A 35 20.92 2.40 13.18
N ARG A 36 20.68 1.92 11.96
CA ARG A 36 21.52 0.90 11.31
C ARG A 36 23.00 1.30 11.30
N THR A 37 23.29 2.55 10.99
CA THR A 37 24.67 3.07 10.96
C THR A 37 25.32 2.97 12.33
N TYR A 38 24.59 3.34 13.39
CA TYR A 38 25.10 3.22 14.77
C TYR A 38 25.41 1.77 15.13
N MET A 39 24.48 0.85 14.86
CA MET A 39 24.65 -0.57 15.18
C MET A 39 25.84 -1.21 14.46
N LEU A 40 26.12 -0.79 13.22
CA LEU A 40 27.28 -1.28 12.45
C LEU A 40 28.59 -0.66 12.96
N ALA A 41 28.58 0.62 13.34
CA ALA A 41 29.78 1.31 13.86
C ALA A 41 30.16 0.85 15.28
N PHE A 42 29.15 0.50 16.10
CA PHE A 42 29.33 0.13 17.52
C PHE A 42 28.85 -1.31 17.78
N GLY A 43 29.23 -2.26 16.91
CA GLY A 43 28.81 -3.65 16.98
C GLY A 43 29.20 -4.39 18.27
N GLU A 44 30.21 -3.91 19.01
CA GLU A 44 30.65 -4.46 20.30
C GLU A 44 29.79 -4.01 21.49
N THR A 45 28.78 -3.14 21.25
CA THR A 45 27.85 -2.69 22.29
C THR A 45 27.10 -3.88 22.88
N ARG A 46 27.12 -4.03 24.19
CA ARG A 46 26.43 -5.11 24.88
C ARG A 46 24.95 -4.83 25.01
N LEU A 47 24.14 -5.84 24.71
CA LEU A 47 22.70 -5.84 24.99
C LEU A 47 22.44 -5.88 26.49
N ALA A 48 21.51 -5.04 26.96
CA ALA A 48 20.94 -5.20 28.30
C ALA A 48 20.11 -6.51 28.34
N SER A 49 19.99 -7.10 29.54
CA SER A 49 19.24 -8.36 29.69
C SER A 49 17.79 -8.26 29.18
N GLU A 50 17.13 -7.16 29.46
CA GLU A 50 15.75 -6.90 29.00
C GLU A 50 15.65 -6.77 27.49
N GLN A 51 16.60 -6.07 26.86
CA GLN A 51 16.68 -5.97 25.39
C GLN A 51 16.89 -7.34 24.76
N PHE A 52 17.76 -8.17 25.33
CA PHE A 52 18.00 -9.52 24.84
C PHE A 52 16.75 -10.38 24.92
N ILE A 53 16.03 -10.38 26.04
CA ILE A 53 14.78 -11.13 26.21
C ILE A 53 13.73 -10.66 25.17
N GLN A 54 13.59 -9.36 24.98
CA GLN A 54 12.66 -8.80 24.00
C GLN A 54 13.04 -9.21 22.58
N LEU A 55 14.31 -9.13 22.21
CA LEU A 55 14.81 -9.54 20.90
C LEU A 55 14.53 -11.02 20.59
N GLU A 56 14.79 -11.91 21.56
CA GLU A 56 14.52 -13.36 21.37
C GLU A 56 13.02 -13.62 21.17
N ALA A 57 12.15 -12.91 21.88
CA ALA A 57 10.72 -13.02 21.70
C ALA A 57 10.26 -12.57 20.29
N LEU A 58 10.78 -11.44 19.80
CA LEU A 58 10.47 -10.92 18.45
C LEU A 58 11.08 -11.80 17.36
N LEU A 59 12.31 -12.27 17.55
CA LEU A 59 12.97 -13.21 16.65
C LEU A 59 12.17 -14.50 16.49
N ALA A 60 11.66 -15.07 17.58
CA ALA A 60 10.82 -16.26 17.55
C ALA A 60 9.53 -16.08 16.74
N ARG A 61 8.92 -14.87 16.75
CA ARG A 61 7.77 -14.52 15.89
C ARG A 61 8.20 -14.51 14.42
N ARG A 62 9.31 -13.84 14.09
CA ARG A 62 9.81 -13.77 12.71
C ARG A 62 10.23 -15.13 12.15
N VAL A 63 10.84 -15.99 12.96
CA VAL A 63 11.19 -17.38 12.59
C VAL A 63 9.94 -18.19 12.20
N LYS A 64 8.79 -17.94 12.82
CA LYS A 64 7.49 -18.52 12.44
C LYS A 64 6.93 -17.91 11.13
N GLY A 65 7.59 -16.91 10.57
CA GLY A 65 7.26 -16.24 9.32
C GLY A 65 6.36 -15.02 9.47
N GLU A 66 6.06 -14.55 10.69
CA GLU A 66 5.28 -13.32 10.89
C GLU A 66 5.99 -12.13 10.23
N PRO A 67 5.27 -11.30 9.43
CA PRO A 67 5.85 -10.15 8.75
C PRO A 67 6.58 -9.21 9.70
N ILE A 68 7.79 -8.77 9.30
CA ILE A 68 8.59 -7.86 10.14
C ILE A 68 7.83 -6.57 10.45
N ALA A 69 7.03 -6.08 9.49
CA ALA A 69 6.20 -4.89 9.68
C ALA A 69 5.13 -5.09 10.77
N TYR A 70 4.50 -6.26 10.86
CA TYR A 70 3.54 -6.55 11.94
C TYR A 70 4.23 -6.73 13.30
N ILE A 71 5.45 -7.25 13.31
CA ILE A 71 6.24 -7.39 14.54
C ILE A 71 6.63 -6.03 15.11
N THR A 72 7.05 -5.10 14.25
CA THR A 72 7.47 -3.74 14.63
C THR A 72 6.30 -2.75 14.71
N GLY A 73 5.16 -3.08 14.10
CA GLY A 73 3.98 -2.23 14.01
C GLY A 73 4.11 -1.06 13.03
N GLU A 74 5.18 -1.01 12.23
CA GLU A 74 5.44 0.12 11.33
C GLU A 74 6.04 -0.34 9.99
N ARG A 75 5.67 0.38 8.93
CA ARG A 75 6.23 0.26 7.58
C ARG A 75 6.43 1.64 6.96
N GLU A 76 7.60 1.89 6.41
CA GLU A 76 7.85 3.09 5.61
C GLU A 76 7.23 2.92 4.22
N PHE A 77 6.53 3.95 3.76
CA PHE A 77 6.00 4.11 2.41
C PHE A 77 6.06 5.59 2.03
N TRP A 78 6.62 5.93 0.88
CA TRP A 78 6.82 7.32 0.44
C TRP A 78 7.56 8.18 1.49
N SER A 79 8.56 7.60 2.15
CA SER A 79 9.27 8.19 3.29
C SER A 79 8.39 8.52 4.51
N LEU A 80 7.15 8.06 4.55
CA LEU A 80 6.22 8.23 5.67
C LEU A 80 6.24 6.97 6.56
N PRO A 81 6.50 7.08 7.87
CA PRO A 81 6.46 5.96 8.80
C PRO A 81 5.01 5.64 9.20
N LEU A 82 4.38 4.71 8.47
CA LEU A 82 2.99 4.30 8.68
C LEU A 82 2.87 3.19 9.72
N ASN A 83 1.93 3.31 10.63
CA ASN A 83 1.51 2.17 11.44
C ASN A 83 0.81 1.14 10.56
N VAL A 84 1.05 -0.13 10.84
CA VAL A 84 0.43 -1.26 10.15
C VAL A 84 -0.20 -2.22 11.14
N SER A 85 -1.20 -2.97 10.70
CA SER A 85 -1.86 -4.01 11.49
C SER A 85 -2.32 -5.17 10.60
N PRO A 86 -2.64 -6.34 11.16
CA PRO A 86 -3.19 -7.44 10.38
C PRO A 86 -4.56 -7.18 9.71
N ALA A 87 -5.15 -6.02 9.95
CA ALA A 87 -6.41 -5.61 9.31
C ALA A 87 -6.23 -5.10 7.87
N THR A 88 -4.99 -4.85 7.44
CA THR A 88 -4.69 -4.23 6.15
C THR A 88 -3.51 -4.89 5.45
N LEU A 89 -3.43 -4.70 4.13
CA LEU A 89 -2.21 -4.98 3.36
C LEU A 89 -1.04 -4.16 3.91
N ILE A 90 0.13 -4.77 4.00
CA ILE A 90 1.38 -4.04 4.28
C ILE A 90 1.76 -3.24 3.02
N PRO A 91 1.98 -1.92 3.10
CA PRO A 91 2.34 -1.12 1.94
C PRO A 91 3.56 -1.68 1.20
N ARG A 92 3.43 -1.82 -0.13
CA ARG A 92 4.48 -2.37 -1.00
C ARG A 92 5.26 -1.24 -1.69
N PRO A 93 6.59 -1.39 -1.86
CA PRO A 93 7.37 -0.41 -2.61
C PRO A 93 6.86 -0.20 -4.04
N ASP A 94 6.39 -1.25 -4.71
CA ASP A 94 5.88 -1.17 -6.07
C ASP A 94 4.66 -0.25 -6.20
N THR A 95 3.85 -0.13 -5.13
CA THR A 95 2.70 0.77 -5.07
C THR A 95 3.12 2.26 -5.09
N GLU A 96 4.38 2.59 -4.77
CA GLU A 96 4.90 3.96 -4.91
C GLU A 96 4.86 4.44 -6.36
N CYS A 97 4.98 3.51 -7.33
CA CYS A 97 4.81 3.84 -8.76
C CYS A 97 3.39 4.37 -9.06
N LEU A 98 2.36 3.89 -8.36
CA LEU A 98 0.99 4.41 -8.49
C LEU A 98 0.92 5.87 -8.02
N VAL A 99 1.57 6.18 -6.90
CA VAL A 99 1.66 7.56 -6.37
C VAL A 99 2.39 8.47 -7.35
N GLU A 100 3.55 8.03 -7.89
CA GLU A 100 4.29 8.78 -8.91
C GLU A 100 3.41 9.13 -10.11
N LYS A 101 2.71 8.12 -10.67
CA LYS A 101 1.85 8.33 -11.84
C LYS A 101 0.64 9.19 -11.52
N ALA A 102 0.10 9.15 -10.31
CA ALA A 102 -0.94 10.05 -9.84
C ALA A 102 -0.44 11.50 -9.80
N LEU A 103 0.70 11.74 -9.18
CA LEU A 103 1.30 13.09 -9.09
C LEU A 103 1.65 13.68 -10.46
N GLU A 104 2.14 12.86 -11.41
CA GLU A 104 2.41 13.27 -12.80
C GLU A 104 1.15 13.71 -13.57
N ARG A 105 -0.03 13.20 -13.20
CA ARG A 105 -1.32 13.47 -13.87
C ARG A 105 -2.13 14.56 -13.19
N LEU A 106 -1.79 14.93 -11.96
CA LEU A 106 -2.46 16.02 -11.25
C LEU A 106 -2.11 17.37 -11.90
N SER A 107 -3.15 18.14 -12.22
CA SER A 107 -2.98 19.52 -12.68
C SER A 107 -2.43 20.41 -11.55
N LEU A 108 -1.96 21.60 -11.88
CA LEU A 108 -1.54 22.60 -10.88
C LEU A 108 -2.73 23.18 -10.08
N THR A 109 -3.95 22.97 -10.56
CA THR A 109 -5.15 23.43 -9.85
C THR A 109 -5.56 22.43 -8.77
N PRO A 110 -5.98 22.91 -7.58
CA PRO A 110 -6.48 22.04 -6.52
C PRO A 110 -7.65 21.19 -6.99
N CYS A 111 -7.66 19.93 -6.57
CA CYS A 111 -8.75 19.02 -6.90
C CYS A 111 -9.07 18.08 -5.74
N ARG A 112 -10.19 17.36 -5.87
CA ARG A 112 -10.55 16.26 -4.95
C ARG A 112 -10.06 14.95 -5.53
N ILE A 113 -9.45 14.13 -4.68
CA ILE A 113 -8.85 12.84 -5.03
C ILE A 113 -9.48 11.77 -4.16
N LEU A 114 -9.81 10.64 -4.74
CA LEU A 114 -10.37 9.49 -4.04
C LEU A 114 -9.37 8.32 -4.08
N ASP A 115 -9.12 7.71 -2.93
CA ASP A 115 -8.37 6.46 -2.77
C ASP A 115 -9.33 5.35 -2.32
N LEU A 116 -9.57 4.36 -3.19
CA LEU A 116 -10.47 3.24 -2.95
C LEU A 116 -9.71 2.03 -2.41
N GLY A 117 -10.18 1.45 -1.31
CA GLY A 117 -9.48 0.39 -0.61
C GLY A 117 -8.21 0.94 0.05
N THR A 118 -8.34 2.03 0.82
CA THR A 118 -7.22 2.83 1.31
C THR A 118 -6.29 2.09 2.28
N GLY A 119 -6.75 1.01 2.92
CA GLY A 119 -5.98 0.20 3.86
C GLY A 119 -5.34 1.03 4.98
N THR A 120 -4.02 1.08 5.02
CA THR A 120 -3.25 1.90 5.99
C THR A 120 -3.34 3.41 5.71
N GLY A 121 -3.98 3.83 4.63
CA GLY A 121 -3.96 5.19 4.12
C GLY A 121 -2.72 5.54 3.28
N ALA A 122 -1.89 4.56 2.92
CA ALA A 122 -0.58 4.79 2.32
C ALA A 122 -0.62 5.68 1.07
N ILE A 123 -1.47 5.35 0.09
CA ILE A 123 -1.60 6.11 -1.17
C ILE A 123 -2.19 7.49 -0.89
N ALA A 124 -3.29 7.54 -0.13
CA ALA A 124 -3.97 8.79 0.21
C ALA A 124 -3.04 9.77 0.94
N LEU A 125 -2.29 9.28 1.94
CA LEU A 125 -1.35 10.09 2.74
C LEU A 125 -0.15 10.55 1.92
N ALA A 126 0.40 9.68 1.06
CA ALA A 126 1.49 10.04 0.16
C ALA A 126 1.07 11.19 -0.78
N ILE A 127 -0.09 11.06 -1.43
CA ILE A 127 -0.61 12.13 -2.32
C ILE A 127 -0.91 13.40 -1.53
N ALA A 128 -1.55 13.28 -0.35
CA ALA A 128 -1.90 14.44 0.47
C ALA A 128 -0.67 15.20 0.97
N SER A 129 0.43 14.50 1.27
CA SER A 129 1.69 15.13 1.70
C SER A 129 2.37 15.94 0.60
N GLU A 130 2.30 15.47 -0.66
CA GLU A 130 2.87 16.15 -1.84
C GLU A 130 1.98 17.26 -2.39
N ARG A 131 0.66 17.16 -2.18
CA ARG A 131 -0.34 18.09 -2.70
C ARG A 131 -1.21 18.66 -1.57
N PRO A 132 -0.66 19.51 -0.71
CA PRO A 132 -1.40 20.13 0.41
C PRO A 132 -2.56 21.04 -0.05
N ASP A 133 -2.57 21.44 -1.31
CA ASP A 133 -3.63 22.19 -1.96
C ASP A 133 -4.85 21.33 -2.38
N CYS A 134 -4.69 20.02 -2.48
CA CYS A 134 -5.75 19.08 -2.82
C CYS A 134 -6.45 18.53 -1.56
N ARG A 135 -7.70 18.07 -1.72
CA ARG A 135 -8.40 17.31 -0.69
C ARG A 135 -8.45 15.84 -1.07
N VAL A 136 -7.91 14.98 -0.24
CA VAL A 136 -7.89 13.53 -0.46
C VAL A 136 -8.96 12.88 0.42
N ILE A 137 -9.68 11.90 -0.13
CA ILE A 137 -10.63 11.05 0.60
C ILE A 137 -10.19 9.61 0.39
N GLY A 138 -9.90 8.90 1.49
CA GLY A 138 -9.65 7.47 1.48
C GLY A 138 -10.86 6.72 2.00
N VAL A 139 -11.26 5.65 1.33
CA VAL A 139 -12.34 4.78 1.81
C VAL A 139 -11.91 3.33 1.83
N ASP A 140 -12.46 2.59 2.78
CA ASP A 140 -12.26 1.15 2.92
C ASP A 140 -13.54 0.50 3.43
N ILE A 141 -13.77 -0.75 3.06
CA ILE A 141 -14.90 -1.53 3.57
C ILE A 141 -14.67 -1.95 5.03
N ASN A 142 -13.41 -2.09 5.45
CA ASN A 142 -13.02 -2.50 6.78
C ASN A 142 -12.90 -1.29 7.73
N PRO A 143 -13.75 -1.16 8.77
CA PRO A 143 -13.67 -0.07 9.74
C PRO A 143 -12.32 0.00 10.47
N ASP A 144 -11.65 -1.14 10.71
CA ASP A 144 -10.35 -1.16 11.38
C ASP A 144 -9.24 -0.57 10.48
N ALA A 145 -9.35 -0.75 9.16
CA ALA A 145 -8.48 -0.10 8.19
C ALA A 145 -8.68 1.43 8.21
N VAL A 146 -9.93 1.88 8.23
CA VAL A 146 -10.28 3.31 8.33
C VAL A 146 -9.71 3.93 9.60
N MET A 147 -9.88 3.28 10.75
CA MET A 147 -9.31 3.75 12.03
C MET A 147 -7.77 3.82 11.98
N LEU A 148 -7.12 2.82 11.37
CA LEU A 148 -5.67 2.79 11.21
C LEU A 148 -5.20 3.95 10.32
N ALA A 149 -5.86 4.18 9.20
CA ALA A 149 -5.54 5.28 8.28
C ALA A 149 -5.72 6.66 8.93
N GLN A 150 -6.80 6.86 9.72
CA GLN A 150 -7.01 8.06 10.52
C GLN A 150 -5.88 8.27 11.53
N GLY A 151 -5.48 7.23 12.27
CA GLY A 151 -4.36 7.29 13.21
C GLY A 151 -3.03 7.61 12.53
N ASN A 152 -2.81 7.14 11.30
CA ASN A 152 -1.64 7.49 10.49
C ASN A 152 -1.67 8.97 10.08
N ALA A 153 -2.82 9.50 9.66
CA ALA A 153 -2.95 10.93 9.33
C ALA A 153 -2.64 11.83 10.55
N GLU A 154 -3.17 11.48 11.72
CA GLU A 154 -2.91 12.19 12.97
C GLU A 154 -1.44 12.15 13.36
N LYS A 155 -0.82 10.95 13.32
CA LYS A 155 0.61 10.73 13.60
C LYS A 155 1.49 11.61 12.71
N LEU A 156 1.16 11.68 11.43
CA LEU A 156 1.92 12.42 10.41
C LEU A 156 1.51 13.90 10.31
N LYS A 157 0.45 14.32 11.02
CA LYS A 157 -0.10 15.68 10.99
C LYS A 157 -0.54 16.13 9.59
N ILE A 158 -1.03 15.21 8.78
CA ILE A 158 -1.57 15.49 7.45
C ILE A 158 -3.07 15.82 7.60
N GLN A 159 -3.47 17.04 7.26
CA GLN A 159 -4.81 17.58 7.57
C GLN A 159 -5.74 17.67 6.35
N ASN A 160 -5.22 17.50 5.16
CA ASN A 160 -5.98 17.60 3.91
C ASN A 160 -6.48 16.23 3.40
N VAL A 161 -6.63 15.27 4.31
CA VAL A 161 -7.14 13.93 4.05
C VAL A 161 -8.25 13.56 5.03
N ASP A 162 -9.29 12.88 4.55
CA ASP A 162 -10.34 12.28 5.36
C ASP A 162 -10.45 10.80 5.04
N PHE A 163 -10.88 10.00 6.04
CA PHE A 163 -11.10 8.57 5.83
C PHE A 163 -12.53 8.19 6.26
N GLY A 164 -13.14 7.25 5.53
CA GLY A 164 -14.49 6.79 5.79
C GLY A 164 -14.74 5.34 5.39
N VAL A 165 -15.75 4.72 6.01
CA VAL A 165 -16.17 3.37 5.66
C VAL A 165 -17.04 3.41 4.41
N SER A 166 -16.70 2.61 3.40
CA SER A 166 -17.46 2.47 2.15
C SER A 166 -17.14 1.15 1.47
N ASP A 167 -18.16 0.46 1.01
CA ASP A 167 -17.99 -0.59 0.00
C ASP A 167 -17.87 0.10 -1.36
N TRP A 168 -16.63 0.24 -1.83
CA TRP A 168 -16.24 1.04 -2.98
C TRP A 168 -16.88 2.44 -2.94
N PHE A 169 -17.86 2.70 -3.77
CA PHE A 169 -18.54 3.99 -3.93
C PHE A 169 -19.81 4.17 -3.11
N SER A 170 -20.24 3.17 -2.35
CA SER A 170 -21.58 3.10 -1.73
C SER A 170 -21.91 4.28 -0.82
N SER A 171 -20.92 4.87 -0.14
CA SER A 171 -21.11 6.01 0.77
C SER A 171 -20.77 7.39 0.13
N LEU A 172 -20.43 7.42 -1.16
CA LEU A 172 -19.90 8.60 -1.85
C LEU A 172 -20.93 9.35 -2.71
N ASN A 173 -22.22 9.18 -2.43
CA ASN A 173 -23.29 9.77 -3.23
C ASN A 173 -23.10 11.28 -3.46
N ASN A 174 -23.33 11.70 -4.72
CA ASN A 174 -23.21 13.09 -5.19
C ASN A 174 -21.81 13.72 -5.06
N GLN A 175 -20.76 12.89 -4.90
CA GLN A 175 -19.40 13.39 -4.89
C GLN A 175 -18.74 13.13 -6.25
N GLN A 176 -17.92 14.09 -6.68
CA GLN A 176 -17.11 13.96 -7.90
C GLN A 176 -15.65 14.29 -7.61
N PHE A 177 -14.77 13.65 -8.36
CA PHE A 177 -13.32 13.67 -8.16
C PHE A 177 -12.58 14.01 -9.45
N GLY A 178 -11.51 14.77 -9.34
CA GLY A 178 -10.57 14.98 -10.44
C GLY A 178 -9.68 13.76 -10.69
N MET A 179 -9.51 12.92 -9.66
CA MET A 179 -8.73 11.69 -9.75
C MET A 179 -9.27 10.63 -8.80
N ILE A 180 -9.25 9.38 -9.26
CA ILE A 180 -9.53 8.20 -8.46
C ILE A 180 -8.33 7.27 -8.58
N VAL A 181 -7.80 6.80 -7.45
CA VAL A 181 -6.71 5.84 -7.37
C VAL A 181 -7.15 4.62 -6.59
N SER A 182 -6.60 3.46 -6.89
CA SER A 182 -6.83 2.25 -6.10
C SER A 182 -5.74 1.20 -6.31
N ASN A 183 -5.38 0.52 -5.23
CA ASN A 183 -4.71 -0.77 -5.25
C ASN A 183 -5.70 -1.83 -4.72
N PRO A 184 -6.65 -2.29 -5.54
CA PRO A 184 -7.68 -3.23 -5.10
C PRO A 184 -7.11 -4.65 -5.00
N PRO A 185 -7.81 -5.59 -4.35
CA PRO A 185 -7.48 -7.00 -4.45
C PRO A 185 -7.46 -7.46 -5.91
N TYR A 186 -6.42 -8.20 -6.30
CA TYR A 186 -6.25 -8.68 -7.69
C TYR A 186 -5.66 -10.08 -7.80
N ILE A 187 -5.54 -10.83 -6.69
CA ILE A 187 -4.98 -12.19 -6.68
C ILE A 187 -6.13 -13.19 -6.82
N ASP A 188 -5.94 -14.18 -7.68
CA ASP A 188 -6.88 -15.31 -7.80
C ASP A 188 -6.86 -16.15 -6.53
N GLU A 189 -8.02 -16.61 -6.07
CA GLU A 189 -8.14 -17.43 -4.85
C GLU A 189 -7.34 -18.75 -4.92
N THR A 190 -7.01 -19.22 -6.12
CA THR A 190 -6.24 -20.45 -6.34
C THR A 190 -4.73 -20.19 -6.50
N ASP A 191 -4.27 -18.94 -6.40
CA ASP A 191 -2.86 -18.60 -6.59
C ASP A 191 -2.01 -19.16 -5.43
N PRO A 192 -1.00 -20.00 -5.72
CA PRO A 192 -0.15 -20.61 -4.70
C PRO A 192 0.66 -19.58 -3.89
N HIS A 193 0.84 -18.35 -4.37
CA HIS A 193 1.55 -17.30 -3.62
C HIS A 193 0.81 -16.87 -2.34
N LEU A 194 -0.51 -17.06 -2.25
CA LEU A 194 -1.29 -16.76 -1.05
C LEU A 194 -0.82 -17.54 0.19
N SER A 195 -0.22 -18.72 0.00
CA SER A 195 0.31 -19.56 1.09
C SER A 195 1.80 -19.33 1.39
N GLN A 196 2.45 -18.36 0.74
CA GLN A 196 3.90 -18.17 0.80
C GLN A 196 4.28 -16.84 1.47
N GLY A 197 5.47 -16.81 2.07
CA GLY A 197 6.07 -15.60 2.62
C GLY A 197 5.19 -14.84 3.61
N ASP A 198 5.26 -13.54 3.54
CA ASP A 198 4.51 -12.61 4.39
C ASP A 198 3.01 -12.55 4.04
N VAL A 199 2.65 -12.81 2.77
CA VAL A 199 1.28 -12.73 2.23
C VAL A 199 0.29 -13.60 3.03
N ARG A 200 0.70 -14.78 3.48
CA ARG A 200 -0.13 -15.70 4.28
C ARG A 200 -0.62 -15.15 5.63
N PHE A 201 -0.09 -14.02 6.08
CA PHE A 201 -0.49 -13.35 7.33
C PHE A 201 -1.38 -12.14 7.08
N GLU A 202 -1.53 -11.75 5.82
CA GLU A 202 -2.34 -10.59 5.43
C GLU A 202 -3.79 -11.01 5.20
N PRO A 203 -4.77 -10.10 5.36
CA PRO A 203 -6.17 -10.48 5.25
C PRO A 203 -6.54 -10.83 3.80
N ASP A 204 -7.25 -11.95 3.61
CA ASP A 204 -7.73 -12.40 2.30
C ASP A 204 -8.52 -11.32 1.56
N SER A 205 -9.29 -10.51 2.30
CA SER A 205 -10.09 -9.41 1.75
C SER A 205 -9.25 -8.30 1.09
N ALA A 206 -7.98 -8.18 1.44
CA ALA A 206 -7.06 -7.22 0.83
C ALA A 206 -6.25 -7.82 -0.35
N LEU A 207 -6.37 -9.13 -0.57
CA LEU A 207 -5.55 -9.86 -1.53
C LEU A 207 -6.38 -10.48 -2.65
N ILE A 208 -7.51 -11.12 -2.30
CA ILE A 208 -8.24 -12.03 -3.19
C ILE A 208 -9.40 -11.31 -3.88
N ALA A 209 -9.46 -11.43 -5.19
CA ALA A 209 -10.61 -11.05 -5.99
C ALA A 209 -11.10 -12.20 -6.86
N ALA A 210 -12.43 -12.30 -7.02
CA ALA A 210 -13.07 -13.30 -7.86
C ALA A 210 -12.73 -13.10 -9.37
N ARG A 211 -13.10 -14.07 -10.19
CA ARG A 211 -12.89 -14.06 -11.64
C ARG A 211 -11.41 -13.86 -12.00
N GLN A 212 -10.54 -14.68 -11.44
CA GLN A 212 -9.09 -14.60 -11.68
C GLN A 212 -8.48 -13.24 -11.27
N GLY A 213 -8.98 -12.65 -10.19
CA GLY A 213 -8.49 -11.37 -9.69
C GLY A 213 -8.98 -10.13 -10.44
N ILE A 214 -9.96 -10.25 -11.34
CA ILE A 214 -10.43 -9.13 -12.20
C ILE A 214 -11.73 -8.49 -11.72
N ALA A 215 -12.47 -9.13 -10.82
CA ALA A 215 -13.83 -8.69 -10.48
C ALA A 215 -13.85 -7.26 -9.92
N ASP A 216 -12.99 -6.96 -8.96
CA ASP A 216 -12.94 -5.64 -8.32
C ASP A 216 -12.39 -4.57 -9.27
N LEU A 217 -11.36 -4.90 -10.05
CA LEU A 217 -10.83 -4.01 -11.10
C LEU A 217 -11.94 -3.61 -12.10
N ASN A 218 -12.73 -4.58 -12.56
CA ASN A 218 -13.83 -4.32 -13.49
C ASN A 218 -14.93 -3.44 -12.87
N ALA A 219 -15.32 -3.73 -11.63
CA ALA A 219 -16.32 -2.95 -10.91
C ALA A 219 -15.87 -1.49 -10.69
N ILE A 220 -14.61 -1.30 -10.29
CA ILE A 220 -14.05 0.05 -10.09
C ILE A 220 -13.99 0.81 -11.41
N ILE A 221 -13.53 0.20 -12.50
CA ILE A 221 -13.44 0.84 -13.83
C ILE A 221 -14.81 1.31 -14.30
N ASP A 222 -15.83 0.44 -14.17
CA ASP A 222 -17.18 0.75 -14.62
C ASP A 222 -17.83 1.84 -13.76
N LEU A 223 -17.75 1.74 -12.43
CA LEU A 223 -18.40 2.68 -11.51
C LEU A 223 -17.72 4.04 -11.47
N SER A 224 -16.38 4.11 -11.58
CA SER A 224 -15.62 5.36 -11.51
C SER A 224 -16.11 6.44 -12.49
N ARG A 225 -16.69 6.04 -13.63
CA ARG A 225 -17.24 6.97 -14.63
C ARG A 225 -18.29 7.92 -14.06
N HIS A 226 -19.04 7.47 -13.06
CA HIS A 226 -20.09 8.28 -12.42
C HIS A 226 -19.54 9.24 -11.35
N PHE A 227 -18.31 9.04 -10.93
CA PHE A 227 -17.66 9.79 -9.86
C PHE A 227 -16.48 10.64 -10.34
N LEU A 228 -16.06 10.48 -11.58
CA LEU A 228 -15.03 11.33 -12.19
C LEU A 228 -15.61 12.57 -12.81
N LEU A 229 -14.97 13.70 -12.56
CA LEU A 229 -15.19 14.92 -13.32
C LEU A 229 -14.76 14.71 -14.79
N PRO A 230 -15.34 15.44 -15.75
CA PRO A 230 -14.83 15.48 -17.11
C PRO A 230 -13.33 15.80 -17.14
N GLY A 231 -12.56 14.96 -17.83
CA GLY A 231 -11.09 15.06 -17.85
C GLY A 231 -10.38 14.47 -16.64
N GLY A 232 -11.11 13.92 -15.66
CA GLY A 232 -10.55 13.25 -14.50
C GLY A 232 -9.85 11.94 -14.85
N TRP A 233 -9.00 11.46 -13.96
CA TRP A 233 -8.16 10.29 -14.16
C TRP A 233 -8.54 9.16 -13.22
N LEU A 234 -8.55 7.93 -13.76
CA LEU A 234 -8.56 6.69 -12.98
C LEU A 234 -7.19 6.02 -13.09
N LEU A 235 -6.61 5.63 -11.97
CA LEU A 235 -5.35 4.89 -11.91
C LEU A 235 -5.53 3.65 -11.03
N LEU A 236 -5.18 2.48 -11.55
CA LEU A 236 -5.31 1.20 -10.83
C LEU A 236 -4.00 0.43 -10.84
N GLU A 237 -3.62 -0.09 -9.66
CA GLU A 237 -2.65 -1.16 -9.57
C GLU A 237 -3.32 -2.49 -9.90
N HIS A 238 -2.58 -3.41 -10.53
CA HIS A 238 -3.05 -4.74 -10.90
C HIS A 238 -1.90 -5.76 -10.94
N GLY A 239 -2.22 -7.03 -11.03
CA GLY A 239 -1.23 -8.09 -11.21
C GLY A 239 -0.45 -7.96 -12.53
N TRP A 240 0.81 -8.33 -12.51
CA TRP A 240 1.72 -8.14 -13.65
C TRP A 240 1.29 -8.84 -14.96
N LYS A 241 0.44 -9.87 -14.90
CA LYS A 241 -0.14 -10.57 -16.05
C LYS A 241 -1.47 -9.96 -16.51
N GLN A 242 -2.05 -9.03 -15.77
CA GLN A 242 -3.40 -8.53 -16.00
C GLN A 242 -3.45 -7.28 -16.90
N GLY A 243 -2.32 -6.69 -17.23
CA GLY A 243 -2.25 -5.40 -17.95
C GLY A 243 -3.07 -5.36 -19.23
N ASN A 244 -3.03 -6.41 -20.07
CA ASN A 244 -3.82 -6.47 -21.30
C ASN A 244 -5.33 -6.44 -21.02
N VAL A 245 -5.80 -7.23 -20.07
CA VAL A 245 -7.23 -7.29 -19.71
C VAL A 245 -7.68 -5.95 -19.14
N VAL A 246 -6.88 -5.37 -18.25
CA VAL A 246 -7.21 -4.08 -17.63
C VAL A 246 -7.28 -2.97 -18.69
N ARG A 247 -6.33 -2.89 -19.64
CA ARG A 247 -6.39 -1.92 -20.75
C ARG A 247 -7.66 -2.09 -21.58
N SER A 248 -8.06 -3.33 -21.88
CA SER A 248 -9.31 -3.60 -22.60
C SER A 248 -10.53 -3.08 -21.83
N LEU A 249 -10.63 -3.36 -20.54
CA LEU A 249 -11.71 -2.89 -19.67
C LEU A 249 -11.80 -1.35 -19.65
N PHE A 250 -10.66 -0.64 -19.52
CA PHE A 250 -10.63 0.82 -19.60
C PHE A 250 -11.16 1.32 -20.95
N SER A 251 -10.68 0.75 -22.05
CA SER A 251 -11.06 1.16 -23.41
C SER A 251 -12.53 0.90 -23.71
N GLU A 252 -13.04 -0.27 -23.33
CA GLU A 252 -14.44 -0.67 -23.48
C GLU A 252 -15.39 0.21 -22.64
N SER A 253 -14.91 0.66 -21.47
CA SER A 253 -15.66 1.58 -20.60
C SER A 253 -15.60 3.05 -21.07
N GLY A 254 -14.91 3.37 -22.18
CA GLY A 254 -14.88 4.70 -22.76
C GLY A 254 -13.78 5.63 -22.25
N TYR A 255 -12.84 5.13 -21.46
CA TYR A 255 -11.66 5.91 -21.07
C TYR A 255 -10.75 6.17 -22.26
N ARG A 256 -10.12 7.32 -22.28
CA ARG A 256 -9.14 7.74 -23.29
C ARG A 256 -7.74 7.80 -22.69
N GLN A 257 -6.71 7.91 -23.53
CA GLN A 257 -5.31 7.95 -23.11
C GLN A 257 -4.92 6.78 -22.19
N VAL A 258 -5.48 5.60 -22.45
CA VAL A 258 -5.22 4.39 -21.67
C VAL A 258 -3.76 3.99 -21.83
N ALA A 259 -3.04 3.88 -20.74
CA ALA A 259 -1.64 3.51 -20.72
C ALA A 259 -1.32 2.63 -19.51
N THR A 260 -0.39 1.68 -19.69
CA THR A 260 0.12 0.84 -18.60
C THR A 260 1.60 1.14 -18.36
N PHE A 261 1.98 1.15 -17.08
CA PHE A 261 3.33 1.45 -16.63
C PHE A 261 3.87 0.28 -15.81
N GLN A 262 5.19 0.15 -15.83
CA GLN A 262 5.91 -0.87 -15.09
C GLN A 262 6.25 -0.38 -13.67
N ASP A 263 6.33 -1.34 -12.74
CA ASP A 263 6.93 -1.14 -11.43
C ASP A 263 8.48 -1.07 -11.52
N TYR A 264 9.14 -0.86 -10.39
CA TYR A 264 10.61 -0.81 -10.34
C TYR A 264 11.29 -2.15 -10.71
N GLY A 265 10.55 -3.25 -10.67
CA GLY A 265 10.99 -4.57 -11.13
C GLY A 265 10.82 -4.81 -12.62
N GLY A 266 10.24 -3.85 -13.37
CA GLY A 266 9.99 -3.96 -14.80
C GLY A 266 8.73 -4.74 -15.18
N ASN A 267 7.83 -5.00 -14.22
CA ASN A 267 6.57 -5.68 -14.46
C ASN A 267 5.44 -4.68 -14.69
N GLU A 268 4.54 -4.95 -15.65
CA GLU A 268 3.32 -4.16 -15.81
C GLU A 268 2.54 -4.15 -14.48
N ARG A 269 2.25 -2.95 -13.94
CA ARG A 269 1.67 -2.82 -12.61
C ARG A 269 0.56 -1.79 -12.51
N ILE A 270 0.65 -0.68 -13.23
CA ILE A 270 -0.29 0.43 -13.12
C ILE A 270 -0.92 0.69 -14.48
N THR A 271 -2.25 0.67 -14.57
CA THR A 271 -2.98 1.14 -15.74
C THR A 271 -3.78 2.37 -15.37
N LEU A 272 -3.71 3.38 -16.20
CA LEU A 272 -4.47 4.61 -16.07
C LEU A 272 -5.26 4.93 -17.33
N GLY A 273 -6.32 5.74 -17.16
CA GLY A 273 -7.13 6.27 -18.23
C GLY A 273 -7.81 7.56 -17.83
N GLN A 274 -8.04 8.44 -18.81
CA GLN A 274 -8.72 9.70 -18.61
C GLN A 274 -10.20 9.58 -18.97
N TRP A 275 -11.07 9.96 -18.05
CA TRP A 275 -12.49 10.06 -18.32
C TRP A 275 -12.81 11.35 -19.09
N LYS A 276 -13.41 11.21 -20.24
CA LYS A 276 -14.02 12.36 -20.94
C LYS A 276 -15.50 12.05 -21.03
N SER A 277 -16.34 12.91 -20.47
CA SER A 277 -17.77 12.85 -20.75
C SER A 277 -17.97 12.98 -22.24
N ASP A 278 -18.83 12.16 -22.81
CA ASP A 278 -19.31 12.44 -24.16
C ASP A 278 -19.86 13.86 -24.15
N GLU A 279 -19.28 14.73 -24.97
CA GLU A 279 -19.95 15.96 -25.34
C GLU A 279 -21.23 15.49 -26.04
N SER A 280 -22.31 15.39 -25.27
CA SER A 280 -23.64 15.18 -25.81
C SER A 280 -23.87 16.29 -26.83
N HIS A 281 -24.01 15.87 -28.06
CA HIS A 281 -24.43 16.68 -29.19
C HIS A 281 -25.53 17.66 -28.76
N SER A 282 -25.16 18.92 -28.66
CA SER A 282 -26.08 20.05 -28.56
C SER A 282 -26.47 20.47 -29.97
#